data_6514f8abb8e6d50f024074c15bad2ebe
#
_entry.id   6514f8abb8e6d50f024074c15bad2ebe
#
_cell.length_a   1.000
_cell.length_b   1.000
_cell.length_c   1.000
_cell.angle_alpha   90.00
_cell.angle_beta   90.00
_cell.angle_gamma   90.00
#
_symmetry.space_group_name_H-M   'P 1'
#
loop_
_entity.id
_entity.type
_entity.pdbx_description
1 polymer ?
#
loop_
_entity_poly.entity_id
_entity_poly.type
_entity_poly.pdbx_seq_one_letter_code
_entity_poly.pdbx_strand_id
1 'polypeptide(L)'
;MARYQLAQVNIGRIRAPLEDPLMDGFRNQLDTINALADSTPGFVWRLQTETGNAMAIRPSPDDDRMAINISVWESLASLQQFVYRTAHAGPLRDRRQWFETIEGPILALWWVPEGYIPTVAEALERLQGLKERGPSADAFTFRKPFPAPDD
;
A
#
# COMPACT_ATOMS: atom_id res chain seq x y z
N MET A 1 2.46 -11.17 26.21
CA MET A 1 2.31 -9.86 25.57
C MET A 1 2.07 -10.06 24.08
N ALA A 2 1.01 -9.47 23.59
CA ALA A 2 0.77 -9.49 22.16
C ALA A 2 1.72 -8.52 21.46
N ARG A 3 2.20 -8.91 20.30
CA ARG A 3 2.95 -8.02 19.42
C ARG A 3 2.08 -7.61 18.26
N TYR A 4 2.27 -6.39 17.83
CA TYR A 4 1.54 -5.85 16.69
C TYR A 4 2.52 -5.44 15.61
N GLN A 5 2.07 -5.57 14.36
CA GLN A 5 2.79 -5.14 13.17
C GLN A 5 1.92 -4.13 12.45
N LEU A 6 2.55 -3.28 11.65
CA LEU A 6 1.83 -2.22 10.94
C LEU A 6 1.44 -2.72 9.55
N ALA A 7 0.13 -2.69 9.27
CA ALA A 7 -0.39 -2.96 7.93
C ALA A 7 -0.62 -1.63 7.21
N GLN A 8 -0.42 -1.63 5.91
CA GLN A 8 -0.77 -0.50 5.06
C GLN A 8 -1.48 -0.97 3.81
N VAL A 9 -2.36 -0.13 3.31
CA VAL A 9 -2.95 -0.28 1.99
C VAL A 9 -2.83 1.03 1.25
N ASN A 10 -2.52 0.96 -0.04
CA ASN A 10 -2.70 2.11 -0.89
C ASN A 10 -3.36 1.66 -2.18
N ILE A 11 -4.14 2.56 -2.76
CA ILE A 11 -4.82 2.31 -4.03
C ILE A 11 -4.44 3.42 -5.01
N GLY A 12 -4.54 3.09 -6.29
CA GLY A 12 -4.30 4.06 -7.34
C GLY A 12 -5.06 3.65 -8.58
N ARG A 13 -5.58 4.64 -9.32
CA ARG A 13 -6.24 4.39 -10.58
C ARG A 13 -5.27 4.71 -11.70
N ILE A 14 -4.83 3.70 -12.43
CA ILE A 14 -3.90 3.89 -13.53
C ILE A 14 -4.61 4.54 -14.70
N ARG A 15 -3.88 5.33 -15.49
CA ARG A 15 -4.47 6.13 -16.57
C ARG A 15 -4.88 5.30 -17.78
N ALA A 16 -4.37 4.08 -17.88
CA ALA A 16 -4.65 3.18 -18.98
C ALA A 16 -4.50 1.75 -18.49
N PRO A 17 -5.04 0.76 -19.21
CA PRO A 17 -4.81 -0.64 -18.85
C PRO A 17 -3.30 -0.91 -18.73
N LEU A 18 -2.94 -1.82 -17.83
CA LEU A 18 -1.53 -2.08 -17.52
C LEU A 18 -0.71 -2.45 -18.76
N GLU A 19 -1.33 -3.10 -19.74
CA GLU A 19 -0.68 -3.55 -20.97
C GLU A 19 -0.46 -2.42 -21.98
N ASP A 20 -1.08 -1.26 -21.77
CA ASP A 20 -0.95 -0.12 -22.68
C ASP A 20 0.48 0.43 -22.64
N PRO A 21 1.05 0.83 -23.80
CA PRO A 21 2.40 1.41 -23.82
C PRO A 21 2.58 2.63 -22.92
N LEU A 22 1.51 3.37 -22.64
CA LEU A 22 1.56 4.49 -21.70
C LEU A 22 2.05 4.05 -20.33
N MET A 23 1.80 2.79 -19.94
CA MET A 23 2.15 2.26 -18.63
C MET A 23 3.51 1.54 -18.61
N ASP A 24 4.26 1.56 -19.73
CA ASP A 24 5.55 0.86 -19.79
C ASP A 24 6.51 1.28 -18.69
N GLY A 25 6.63 2.58 -18.43
CA GLY A 25 7.51 3.08 -17.39
C GLY A 25 7.11 2.60 -16.01
N PHE A 26 5.81 2.54 -15.76
CA PHE A 26 5.30 2.04 -14.48
C PHE A 26 5.60 0.55 -14.32
N ARG A 27 5.30 -0.25 -15.34
CA ARG A 27 5.61 -1.69 -15.30
C ARG A 27 7.08 -1.95 -15.03
N ASN A 28 7.95 -1.18 -15.71
CA ASN A 28 9.40 -1.35 -15.57
C ASN A 28 9.89 -1.00 -14.18
N GLN A 29 9.15 -0.19 -13.41
CA GLN A 29 9.53 0.20 -12.06
C GLN A 29 8.96 -0.70 -10.97
N LEU A 30 7.98 -1.54 -11.29
CA LEU A 30 7.36 -2.42 -10.30
C LEU A 30 8.37 -3.32 -9.61
N ASP A 31 9.26 -3.94 -10.38
CA ASP A 31 10.26 -4.83 -9.80
C ASP A 31 11.22 -4.08 -8.90
N THR A 32 11.60 -2.87 -9.27
CA THR A 32 12.47 -2.02 -8.46
C THR A 32 11.81 -1.65 -7.13
N ILE A 33 10.53 -1.23 -7.19
CA ILE A 33 9.78 -0.87 -5.99
C ILE A 33 9.63 -2.07 -5.06
N ASN A 34 9.27 -3.21 -5.63
CA ASN A 34 9.10 -4.44 -4.84
C ASN A 34 10.40 -4.91 -4.22
N ALA A 35 11.51 -4.80 -4.96
CA ALA A 35 12.83 -5.14 -4.43
C ALA A 35 13.24 -4.21 -3.30
N LEU A 36 12.91 -2.92 -3.39
CA LEU A 36 13.17 -1.97 -2.31
C LEU A 36 12.39 -2.34 -1.05
N ALA A 37 11.12 -2.75 -1.22
CA ALA A 37 10.32 -3.21 -0.09
C ALA A 37 10.95 -4.45 0.54
N ASP A 38 11.23 -5.46 -0.28
CA ASP A 38 11.77 -6.74 0.21
C ASP A 38 13.09 -6.56 0.96
N SER A 39 13.88 -5.56 0.61
CA SER A 39 15.19 -5.31 1.20
C SER A 39 15.21 -4.27 2.31
N THR A 40 14.07 -3.64 2.62
CA THR A 40 14.01 -2.64 3.68
C THR A 40 13.92 -3.33 5.04
N PRO A 41 14.78 -2.99 6.01
CA PRO A 41 14.68 -3.58 7.35
C PRO A 41 13.29 -3.37 7.95
N GLY A 42 12.73 -4.45 8.53
CA GLY A 42 11.40 -4.41 9.12
C GLY A 42 10.28 -4.79 8.14
N PHE A 43 10.61 -5.10 6.90
CA PHE A 43 9.63 -5.62 5.96
C PHE A 43 9.16 -7.01 6.41
N VAL A 44 7.83 -7.25 6.41
CA VAL A 44 7.27 -8.54 6.82
C VAL A 44 6.60 -9.26 5.64
N TRP A 45 5.71 -8.57 4.93
CA TRP A 45 4.91 -9.22 3.90
C TRP A 45 4.34 -8.18 2.94
N ARG A 46 4.16 -8.57 1.70
CA ARG A 46 3.41 -7.75 0.72
C ARG A 46 2.49 -8.64 -0.11
N LEU A 47 1.37 -8.05 -0.53
CA LEU A 47 0.43 -8.71 -1.42
C LEU A 47 1.07 -8.93 -2.78
N GLN A 48 0.99 -10.15 -3.29
CA GLN A 48 1.55 -10.47 -4.59
C GLN A 48 0.82 -11.66 -5.20
N THR A 49 0.87 -11.74 -6.53
CA THR A 49 0.41 -12.90 -7.26
C THR A 49 1.61 -13.81 -7.53
N GLU A 50 1.39 -14.91 -8.24
CA GLU A 50 2.46 -15.83 -8.63
C GLU A 50 3.56 -15.15 -9.44
N THR A 51 3.23 -14.05 -10.12
CA THR A 51 4.20 -13.28 -10.90
C THR A 51 5.05 -12.33 -10.04
N GLY A 52 4.80 -12.27 -8.73
CA GLY A 52 5.62 -11.50 -7.80
C GLY A 52 5.15 -10.08 -7.55
N ASN A 53 4.00 -9.68 -8.08
CA ASN A 53 3.42 -8.37 -7.82
C ASN A 53 1.90 -8.47 -7.69
N ALA A 54 1.25 -7.38 -7.28
CA ALA A 54 -0.18 -7.35 -6.98
C ALA A 54 -1.03 -6.81 -8.12
N MET A 55 -0.45 -6.55 -9.28
CA MET A 55 -1.19 -5.87 -10.36
C MET A 55 -2.29 -6.70 -10.99
N ALA A 56 -2.25 -8.03 -10.85
CA ALA A 56 -3.31 -8.89 -11.33
C ALA A 56 -4.49 -8.97 -10.36
N ILE A 57 -4.35 -8.43 -9.14
CA ILE A 57 -5.38 -8.43 -8.12
C ILE A 57 -6.18 -7.14 -8.25
N ARG A 58 -7.49 -7.25 -8.39
CA ARG A 58 -8.38 -6.11 -8.61
C ARG A 58 -9.35 -5.98 -7.45
N PRO A 59 -9.41 -4.77 -6.81
CA PRO A 59 -10.36 -4.56 -5.72
C PRO A 59 -11.80 -4.56 -6.19
N SER A 60 -12.04 -4.21 -7.48
CA SER A 60 -13.37 -4.24 -8.08
C SER A 60 -13.30 -5.01 -9.39
N PRO A 61 -14.17 -6.01 -9.60
CA PRO A 61 -14.18 -6.77 -10.87
C PRO A 61 -14.48 -5.90 -12.08
N ASP A 62 -15.19 -4.80 -11.89
CA ASP A 62 -15.62 -3.94 -12.97
C ASP A 62 -14.61 -2.85 -13.31
N ASP A 63 -13.55 -2.69 -12.53
CA ASP A 63 -12.56 -1.65 -12.73
C ASP A 63 -11.16 -2.25 -12.90
N ASP A 64 -10.76 -2.40 -14.15
CA ASP A 64 -9.47 -3.00 -14.50
C ASP A 64 -8.30 -2.02 -14.37
N ARG A 65 -8.57 -0.77 -13.97
CA ARG A 65 -7.54 0.25 -13.78
C ARG A 65 -7.27 0.57 -12.29
N MET A 66 -8.02 -0.02 -11.38
CA MET A 66 -7.79 0.19 -9.95
C MET A 66 -6.70 -0.76 -9.45
N ALA A 67 -5.59 -0.20 -9.03
CA ALA A 67 -4.48 -0.96 -8.46
C ALA A 67 -4.54 -0.91 -6.94
N ILE A 68 -4.18 -2.01 -6.28
CA ILE A 68 -4.13 -2.08 -4.83
C ILE A 68 -2.77 -2.64 -4.40
N ASN A 69 -2.23 -2.06 -3.34
CA ASN A 69 -1.01 -2.54 -2.70
C ASN A 69 -1.26 -2.69 -1.20
N ILE A 70 -0.88 -3.83 -0.65
CA ILE A 70 -1.00 -4.10 0.79
C ILE A 70 0.34 -4.66 1.25
N SER A 71 0.85 -4.17 2.38
CA SER A 71 2.06 -4.69 2.98
C SER A 71 2.00 -4.61 4.49
N VAL A 72 2.86 -5.40 5.15
CA VAL A 72 2.95 -5.45 6.60
C VAL A 72 4.41 -5.20 7.00
N TRP A 73 4.61 -4.41 8.05
CA TRP A 73 5.91 -3.94 8.50
C TRP A 73 6.03 -4.12 10.02
N GLU A 74 7.24 -4.28 10.50
CA GLU A 74 7.46 -4.44 11.94
C GLU A 74 7.09 -3.20 12.73
N SER A 75 7.22 -2.01 12.11
CA SER A 75 6.96 -0.74 12.79
C SER A 75 6.61 0.35 11.79
N LEU A 76 6.08 1.46 12.32
CA LEU A 76 5.85 2.66 11.50
C LEU A 76 7.16 3.18 10.92
N ALA A 77 8.24 3.15 11.70
CA ALA A 77 9.54 3.64 11.25
C ALA A 77 10.06 2.83 10.05
N SER A 78 9.84 1.52 10.05
CA SER A 78 10.27 0.67 8.93
C SER A 78 9.55 1.06 7.64
N LEU A 79 8.24 1.27 7.73
CA LEU A 79 7.47 1.69 6.56
C LEU A 79 7.87 3.09 6.08
N GLN A 80 8.11 4.01 7.01
CA GLN A 80 8.57 5.35 6.65
C GLN A 80 9.91 5.31 5.93
N GLN A 81 10.81 4.43 6.34
CA GLN A 81 12.09 4.26 5.66
C GLN A 81 11.91 3.75 4.23
N PHE A 82 10.99 2.82 4.02
CA PHE A 82 10.68 2.35 2.67
C PHE A 82 10.14 3.48 1.80
N VAL A 83 9.20 4.27 2.32
CA VAL A 83 8.64 5.41 1.59
C VAL A 83 9.74 6.41 1.24
N TYR A 84 10.65 6.67 2.17
CA TYR A 84 11.78 7.57 1.92
C TYR A 84 12.69 7.03 0.81
N ARG A 85 13.01 5.74 0.84
CA ARG A 85 13.85 5.10 -0.17
C ARG A 85 13.22 5.18 -1.56
N THR A 86 11.91 4.91 -1.67
CA THR A 86 11.23 4.96 -2.97
C THR A 86 11.18 6.38 -3.51
N ALA A 87 10.99 7.38 -2.65
CA ALA A 87 10.98 8.78 -3.06
C ALA A 87 12.33 9.19 -3.64
N HIS A 88 13.43 8.71 -3.05
CA HIS A 88 14.79 9.04 -3.51
C HIS A 88 15.21 8.22 -4.72
N ALA A 89 14.63 7.05 -4.91
CA ALA A 89 14.93 6.22 -6.08
C ALA A 89 14.21 6.70 -7.35
N GLY A 90 13.26 7.62 -7.22
CA GLY A 90 12.56 8.21 -8.34
C GLY A 90 11.18 7.68 -8.68
N PRO A 91 10.78 6.44 -8.26
CA PRO A 91 9.48 5.90 -8.70
C PRO A 91 8.29 6.78 -8.39
N LEU A 92 8.28 7.44 -7.22
CA LEU A 92 7.15 8.29 -6.83
C LEU A 92 7.12 9.63 -7.54
N ARG A 93 8.25 10.09 -8.11
CA ARG A 93 8.28 11.38 -8.80
C ARG A 93 7.44 11.38 -10.06
N ASP A 94 7.33 10.23 -10.71
CA ASP A 94 6.64 10.10 -11.98
C ASP A 94 5.20 9.63 -11.81
N ARG A 95 4.73 9.58 -10.55
CA ARG A 95 3.43 9.04 -10.20
C ARG A 95 2.29 9.64 -11.03
N ARG A 96 2.33 10.95 -11.28
CA ARG A 96 1.27 11.65 -12.02
C ARG A 96 1.17 11.23 -13.47
N GLN A 97 2.21 10.66 -14.03
CA GLN A 97 2.19 10.16 -15.41
C GLN A 97 1.30 8.93 -15.54
N TRP A 98 1.19 8.13 -14.48
CA TRP A 98 0.53 6.84 -14.53
C TRP A 98 -0.77 6.75 -13.75
N PHE A 99 -0.98 7.65 -12.78
CA PHE A 99 -2.14 7.59 -11.90
C PHE A 99 -3.02 8.80 -12.03
N GLU A 100 -4.34 8.56 -12.04
CA GLU A 100 -5.34 9.61 -11.97
C GLU A 100 -5.52 10.04 -10.53
N THR A 101 -6.01 11.27 -10.32
CA THR A 101 -6.38 11.74 -8.99
C THR A 101 -7.66 11.05 -8.55
N ILE A 102 -7.65 10.51 -7.32
CA ILE A 102 -8.82 9.86 -6.72
C ILE A 102 -9.32 10.74 -5.57
N GLU A 103 -10.63 10.93 -5.48
CA GLU A 103 -11.23 11.59 -4.35
C GLU A 103 -11.14 10.70 -3.11
N GLY A 104 -10.85 11.34 -1.97
CA GLY A 104 -10.79 10.65 -0.70
C GLY A 104 -9.43 10.05 -0.41
N PRO A 105 -9.29 9.33 0.70
CA PRO A 105 -8.01 8.75 1.08
C PRO A 105 -7.62 7.61 0.14
N ILE A 106 -6.34 7.57 -0.19
CA ILE A 106 -5.76 6.50 -1.02
C ILE A 106 -4.80 5.64 -0.24
N LEU A 107 -4.60 5.94 1.04
CA LEU A 107 -3.69 5.19 1.91
C LEU A 107 -4.30 5.10 3.30
N ALA A 108 -4.21 3.92 3.89
CA ALA A 108 -4.61 3.71 5.29
C ALA A 108 -3.59 2.82 5.98
N LEU A 109 -3.38 3.10 7.25
CA LEU A 109 -2.50 2.34 8.14
C LEU A 109 -3.34 1.80 9.29
N TRP A 110 -3.03 0.58 9.74
CA TRP A 110 -3.66 0.01 10.93
C TRP A 110 -2.77 -1.06 11.51
N TRP A 111 -2.96 -1.35 12.79
CA TRP A 111 -2.17 -2.36 13.48
C TRP A 111 -2.84 -3.73 13.41
N VAL A 112 -2.03 -4.76 13.16
CA VAL A 112 -2.50 -6.15 13.13
C VAL A 112 -1.63 -6.98 14.06
N PRO A 113 -2.17 -8.08 14.62
CA PRO A 113 -1.34 -8.98 15.42
C PRO A 113 -0.19 -9.56 14.60
N GLU A 114 0.94 -9.79 15.25
CA GLU A 114 2.09 -10.40 14.60
C GLU A 114 1.69 -11.71 13.91
N GLY A 115 2.07 -11.85 12.65
CA GLY A 115 1.76 -13.04 11.86
C GLY A 115 0.43 -12.99 11.13
N TYR A 116 -0.39 -11.96 11.37
CA TYR A 116 -1.66 -11.82 10.67
C TYR A 116 -1.43 -11.22 9.29
N ILE A 117 -2.07 -11.83 8.28
CA ILE A 117 -1.98 -11.35 6.89
C ILE A 117 -3.31 -10.72 6.51
N PRO A 118 -3.33 -9.40 6.23
CA PRO A 118 -4.57 -8.71 5.86
C PRO A 118 -5.14 -9.21 4.54
N THR A 119 -6.46 -9.14 4.43
CA THR A 119 -7.15 -9.44 3.17
C THR A 119 -7.43 -8.15 2.40
N VAL A 120 -7.73 -8.28 1.10
CA VAL A 120 -8.17 -7.14 0.28
C VAL A 120 -9.45 -6.53 0.85
N ALA A 121 -10.41 -7.36 1.26
CA ALA A 121 -11.66 -6.88 1.84
C ALA A 121 -11.42 -6.04 3.09
N GLU A 122 -10.56 -6.51 3.99
CA GLU A 122 -10.21 -5.77 5.19
C GLU A 122 -9.56 -4.43 4.85
N ALA A 123 -8.63 -4.43 3.91
CA ALA A 123 -7.92 -3.21 3.50
C ALA A 123 -8.89 -2.16 2.98
N LEU A 124 -9.85 -2.58 2.16
CA LEU A 124 -10.85 -1.66 1.62
C LEU A 124 -11.77 -1.12 2.72
N GLU A 125 -12.12 -1.95 3.71
CA GLU A 125 -12.88 -1.49 4.87
C GLU A 125 -12.13 -0.43 5.66
N ARG A 126 -10.80 -0.58 5.82
CA ARG A 126 -9.99 0.41 6.52
C ARG A 126 -9.97 1.74 5.78
N LEU A 127 -9.84 1.70 4.45
CA LEU A 127 -9.91 2.91 3.64
C LEU A 127 -11.27 3.58 3.76
N GLN A 128 -12.35 2.80 3.70
CA GLN A 128 -13.70 3.33 3.82
C GLN A 128 -13.93 3.95 5.20
N GLY A 129 -13.46 3.30 6.26
CA GLY A 129 -13.55 3.84 7.60
C GLY A 129 -12.82 5.16 7.76
N LEU A 130 -11.63 5.25 7.17
CA LEU A 130 -10.85 6.48 7.18
C LEU A 130 -11.59 7.61 6.46
N LYS A 131 -12.22 7.30 5.33
CA LYS A 131 -13.00 8.28 4.57
C LYS A 131 -14.21 8.78 5.36
N GLU A 132 -14.91 7.89 6.05
CA GLU A 132 -16.14 8.22 6.77
C GLU A 132 -15.90 8.89 8.11
N ARG A 133 -14.88 8.46 8.84
CA ARG A 133 -14.68 8.87 10.24
C ARG A 133 -13.41 9.68 10.48
N GLY A 134 -12.52 9.76 9.47
CA GLY A 134 -11.20 10.36 9.66
C GLY A 134 -10.24 9.44 10.43
N PRO A 135 -9.02 9.92 10.70
CA PRO A 135 -8.02 9.08 11.37
C PRO A 135 -8.47 8.61 12.76
N SER A 136 -8.23 7.33 13.03
CA SER A 136 -8.56 6.69 14.30
C SER A 136 -7.61 5.52 14.52
N ALA A 137 -7.75 4.86 15.68
CA ALA A 137 -6.94 3.67 15.97
C ALA A 137 -7.22 2.54 14.98
N ASP A 138 -8.39 2.53 14.35
CA ASP A 138 -8.78 1.50 13.38
C ASP A 138 -8.22 1.74 11.99
N ALA A 139 -7.95 3.01 11.64
CA ALA A 139 -7.36 3.38 10.35
C ALA A 139 -6.83 4.80 10.46
N PHE A 140 -5.55 4.99 10.11
CA PHE A 140 -4.90 6.29 10.26
C PHE A 140 -3.94 6.54 9.10
N THR A 141 -3.26 7.69 9.14
CA THR A 141 -2.33 8.12 8.10
C THR A 141 -0.98 8.46 8.71
N PHE A 142 0.02 8.69 7.84
CA PHE A 142 1.33 9.15 8.30
C PHE A 142 1.26 10.52 9.00
N ARG A 143 0.31 11.35 8.61
CA ARG A 143 0.17 12.69 9.21
C ARG A 143 -0.39 12.63 10.62
N LYS A 144 -1.18 11.61 10.93
CA LYS A 144 -1.78 11.46 12.25
C LYS A 144 -1.71 9.99 12.68
N PRO A 145 -0.51 9.52 13.02
CA PRO A 145 -0.34 8.12 13.41
C PRO A 145 -0.92 7.85 14.80
N PHE A 146 -1.34 6.60 15.00
CA PHE A 146 -1.81 6.12 16.29
C PHE A 146 -0.87 5.01 16.77
N PRO A 147 -0.65 4.89 18.10
CA PRO A 147 0.22 3.83 18.61
C PRO A 147 -0.43 2.46 18.50
N ALA A 148 0.39 1.42 18.56
CA ALA A 148 -0.12 0.06 18.62
C ALA A 148 -0.99 -0.12 19.87
N PRO A 149 -2.03 -0.99 19.79
CA PRO A 149 -2.86 -1.25 20.96
C PRO A 149 -2.03 -1.79 22.11
N ASP A 150 -2.42 -1.41 23.32
CA ASP A 150 -1.84 -2.00 24.53
C ASP A 150 -2.48 -3.35 24.80
N ASP A 151 -1.71 -4.27 25.34
CA ASP A 151 -2.21 -5.59 25.70
C ASP A 151 -3.17 -5.54 26.88
#